data_c2fb9bb6ae8755878317e1b4a8c1accd
#
_entry.id   c2fb9bb6ae8755878317e1b4a8c1accd
#
_cell.length_a   1.000
_cell.length_b   1.000
_cell.length_c   1.000
_cell.angle_alpha   90.00
_cell.angle_beta   90.00
_cell.angle_gamma   90.00
#
_symmetry.space_group_name_H-M   'P 1'
#
loop_
_entity.id
_entity.type
_entity.pdbx_description
1 polymer ?
#
loop_
_entity_poly.entity_id
_entity_poly.type
_entity_poly.pdbx_seq_one_letter_code
_entity_poly.pdbx_strand_id
1 'polypeptide(L)'
;MCIRDRGTPCQGWICDTKIDQWFSDFLGMPCHLIYMSQDYQRITDQKYAPPGQIVSYADGFPFLIIGQTSLDHLNEKLDRALPTNRCHPNFVFTGGSPHVEDTWKDFQIGSALFRGVKPCSRCNMITINQQTAEIGIEPLETLSTYRRIDRKILFGQNLIWMEKGNMIRVGDLIKISQG
;
A
#
# COMPACT_ATOMS: atom_id res chain seq x y z
N MET A 1 11.15 -18.16 -13.43
CA MET A 1 10.40 -18.97 -12.43
C MET A 1 8.96 -18.51 -12.40
N CYS A 2 7.99 -19.42 -12.30
CA CYS A 2 6.59 -19.06 -12.07
C CYS A 2 6.33 -19.06 -10.55
N ILE A 3 5.79 -17.97 -10.06
CA ILE A 3 5.42 -17.80 -8.64
C ILE A 3 3.93 -17.44 -8.55
N ARG A 4 3.39 -17.42 -7.35
CA ARG A 4 2.03 -16.94 -7.11
C ARG A 4 2.07 -15.83 -6.06
N ASP A 5 1.67 -14.62 -6.46
CA ASP A 5 1.53 -13.50 -5.56
C ASP A 5 0.05 -13.12 -5.42
N ARG A 6 -0.45 -13.08 -4.17
CA ARG A 6 -1.87 -12.79 -3.84
C ARG A 6 -2.88 -13.56 -4.70
N GLY A 7 -2.57 -14.84 -4.97
CA GLY A 7 -3.39 -15.69 -5.82
C GLY A 7 -3.18 -15.55 -7.32
N THR A 8 -2.44 -14.55 -7.79
CA THR A 8 -2.16 -14.32 -9.21
C THR A 8 -0.85 -15.01 -9.61
N PRO A 9 -0.83 -15.84 -10.67
CA PRO A 9 0.41 -16.35 -11.24
C PRO A 9 1.27 -15.21 -11.78
N CYS A 10 2.56 -15.22 -11.41
CA CYS A 10 3.52 -14.20 -11.81
C CYS A 10 4.81 -14.84 -12.31
N GLN A 11 5.59 -14.13 -13.11
CA GLN A 11 6.89 -14.55 -13.57
C GLN A 11 7.98 -13.73 -12.89
N GLY A 12 8.98 -14.40 -12.34
CA GLY A 12 10.14 -13.76 -11.71
C GLY A 12 11.43 -14.49 -12.02
N TRP A 13 12.52 -13.75 -11.97
CA TRP A 13 13.87 -14.28 -12.08
C TRP A 13 14.43 -14.56 -10.69
N ILE A 14 15.02 -15.74 -10.51
CA ILE A 14 15.82 -16.02 -9.31
C ILE A 14 17.09 -15.20 -9.43
N CYS A 15 17.48 -14.47 -8.39
CA CYS A 15 18.63 -13.59 -8.43
C CYS A 15 19.94 -14.37 -8.49
N ASP A 16 20.49 -14.76 -7.34
CA ASP A 16 21.76 -15.48 -7.24
C ASP A 16 21.65 -16.50 -6.10
N THR A 17 22.27 -17.66 -6.30
CA THR A 17 22.27 -18.73 -5.31
C THR A 17 22.96 -18.34 -4.00
N LYS A 18 23.96 -17.46 -4.03
CA LYS A 18 24.60 -16.95 -2.81
C LYS A 18 23.67 -16.05 -2.02
N ILE A 19 22.85 -15.26 -2.70
CA ILE A 19 21.81 -14.43 -2.07
C ILE A 19 20.72 -15.31 -1.47
N ASP A 20 20.29 -16.35 -2.20
CA ASP A 20 19.31 -17.33 -1.71
C ASP A 20 19.83 -18.03 -0.45
N GLN A 21 21.11 -18.43 -0.45
CA GLN A 21 21.72 -19.07 0.71
C GLN A 21 21.76 -18.12 1.92
N TRP A 22 22.17 -16.85 1.70
CA TRP A 22 22.21 -15.86 2.77
C TRP A 22 20.83 -15.65 3.43
N PHE A 23 19.76 -15.48 2.60
CA PHE A 23 18.41 -15.34 3.12
C PHE A 23 17.91 -16.62 3.77
N SER A 24 18.22 -17.79 3.21
CA SER A 24 17.82 -19.08 3.77
C SER A 24 18.44 -19.31 5.14
N ASP A 25 19.72 -18.97 5.31
CA ASP A 25 20.43 -19.07 6.59
C ASP A 25 19.85 -18.10 7.62
N PHE A 26 19.58 -16.85 7.20
CA PHE A 26 18.99 -15.83 8.07
C PHE A 26 17.57 -16.18 8.52
N LEU A 27 16.74 -16.70 7.63
CA LEU A 27 15.34 -17.05 7.91
C LEU A 27 15.19 -18.45 8.52
N GLY A 28 16.23 -19.27 8.50
CA GLY A 28 16.17 -20.67 8.95
C GLY A 28 15.29 -21.58 8.08
N MET A 29 15.06 -21.19 6.82
CA MET A 29 14.24 -21.94 5.87
C MET A 29 14.67 -21.71 4.43
N PRO A 30 14.59 -22.71 3.53
CA PRO A 30 14.93 -22.53 2.12
C PRO A 30 14.04 -21.46 1.46
N CYS A 31 14.66 -20.48 0.83
CA CYS A 31 13.95 -19.44 0.10
C CYS A 31 14.77 -18.89 -1.07
N HIS A 32 14.10 -18.15 -1.97
CA HIS A 32 14.72 -17.50 -3.11
C HIS A 32 14.37 -16.02 -3.12
N LEU A 33 15.34 -15.17 -3.44
CA LEU A 33 15.09 -13.78 -3.80
C LEU A 33 14.65 -13.72 -5.27
N ILE A 34 13.45 -13.20 -5.49
CA ILE A 34 12.84 -13.11 -6.82
C ILE A 34 12.81 -11.65 -7.28
N TYR A 35 13.30 -11.43 -8.50
CA TYR A 35 13.26 -10.14 -9.17
C TYR A 35 12.19 -10.12 -10.26
N MET A 36 11.38 -9.08 -10.30
CA MET A 36 10.45 -8.82 -11.41
C MET A 36 11.18 -8.05 -12.50
N SER A 37 11.43 -8.71 -13.66
CA SER A 37 12.12 -8.06 -14.77
C SER A 37 11.26 -6.97 -15.41
N GLN A 38 11.90 -6.04 -16.12
CA GLN A 38 11.21 -4.97 -16.85
C GLN A 38 10.39 -5.51 -18.04
N ASP A 39 10.72 -6.70 -18.53
CA ASP A 39 10.00 -7.36 -19.63
C ASP A 39 8.69 -8.03 -19.16
N TYR A 40 8.52 -8.21 -17.86
CA TYR A 40 7.30 -8.77 -17.28
C TYR A 40 6.38 -7.67 -16.73
N GLN A 41 5.15 -7.68 -17.19
CA GLN A 41 4.12 -6.74 -16.73
C GLN A 41 3.07 -7.48 -15.93
N ARG A 42 3.02 -7.21 -14.62
CA ARG A 42 1.92 -7.62 -13.77
C ARG A 42 0.82 -6.56 -13.83
N ILE A 43 -0.29 -6.92 -14.46
CA ILE A 43 -1.43 -6.00 -14.62
C ILE A 43 -2.18 -5.88 -13.29
N THR A 44 -2.58 -4.66 -12.94
CA THR A 44 -3.46 -4.39 -11.80
C THR A 44 -4.86 -4.98 -12.02
N ASP A 45 -5.65 -5.10 -10.95
CA ASP A 45 -7.05 -5.53 -11.03
C ASP A 45 -7.87 -4.54 -11.88
N GLN A 46 -8.22 -4.96 -13.09
CA GLN A 46 -8.92 -4.14 -14.09
C GLN A 46 -10.37 -3.80 -13.71
N LYS A 47 -10.90 -4.42 -12.67
CA LYS A 47 -12.18 -3.99 -12.09
C LYS A 47 -12.11 -2.56 -11.54
N TYR A 48 -10.93 -2.14 -11.10
CA TYR A 48 -10.70 -0.87 -10.40
C TYR A 48 -9.77 0.08 -11.15
N ALA A 49 -8.96 -0.43 -12.06
CA ALA A 49 -7.97 0.36 -12.80
C ALA A 49 -8.14 0.20 -14.30
N PRO A 50 -7.87 1.25 -15.12
CA PRO A 50 -7.90 1.16 -16.57
C PRO A 50 -6.89 0.13 -17.10
N PRO A 51 -7.08 -0.38 -18.35
CA PRO A 51 -6.10 -1.23 -18.99
C PRO A 51 -4.71 -0.61 -19.06
N GLY A 52 -3.67 -1.43 -18.98
CA GLY A 52 -2.27 -1.00 -19.07
C GLY A 52 -1.64 -0.52 -17.77
N GLN A 53 -2.41 -0.44 -16.66
CA GLN A 53 -1.83 -0.17 -15.35
C GLN A 53 -1.13 -1.41 -14.80
N ILE A 54 0.13 -1.24 -14.40
CA ILE A 54 0.98 -2.31 -13.87
C ILE A 54 1.31 -2.08 -12.40
N VAL A 55 1.65 -3.15 -11.71
CA VAL A 55 2.08 -3.13 -10.32
C VAL A 55 3.23 -4.14 -10.10
N SER A 56 4.12 -3.85 -9.16
CA SER A 56 5.16 -4.78 -8.72
C SER A 56 4.60 -5.87 -7.79
N TYR A 57 5.48 -6.72 -7.24
CA TYR A 57 5.10 -7.71 -6.22
C TYR A 57 4.79 -7.10 -4.84
N ALA A 58 4.96 -5.78 -4.69
CA ALA A 58 4.79 -5.10 -3.40
C ALA A 58 3.35 -5.11 -2.90
N ASP A 59 2.37 -4.82 -3.77
CA ASP A 59 0.96 -4.77 -3.39
C ASP A 59 0.00 -5.10 -4.55
N GLY A 60 -1.30 -4.90 -4.36
CA GLY A 60 -2.33 -5.01 -5.40
C GLY A 60 -2.40 -3.79 -6.31
N PHE A 61 -1.94 -2.62 -5.82
CA PHE A 61 -1.85 -1.35 -6.56
C PHE A 61 -0.51 -0.69 -6.28
N PRO A 62 -0.01 0.18 -7.20
CA PRO A 62 1.34 0.73 -7.08
C PRO A 62 1.53 1.68 -5.90
N PHE A 63 0.47 2.36 -5.43
CA PHE A 63 0.60 3.34 -4.36
C PHE A 63 -0.55 3.27 -3.35
N LEU A 64 -0.23 3.67 -2.12
CA LEU A 64 -1.15 3.88 -1.01
C LEU A 64 -0.96 5.30 -0.46
N ILE A 65 -2.07 6.04 -0.33
CA ILE A 65 -2.09 7.35 0.34
C ILE A 65 -2.89 7.26 1.64
N ILE A 66 -2.42 7.97 2.67
CA ILE A 66 -3.10 8.09 3.97
C ILE A 66 -3.03 9.55 4.43
N GLY A 67 -4.15 10.07 4.92
CA GLY A 67 -4.19 11.36 5.60
C GLY A 67 -3.58 11.30 7.01
N GLN A 68 -2.77 12.30 7.38
CA GLN A 68 -2.30 12.41 8.76
C GLN A 68 -3.49 12.52 9.73
N THR A 69 -4.52 13.29 9.37
CA THR A 69 -5.77 13.41 10.15
C THR A 69 -6.50 12.06 10.30
N SER A 70 -6.39 11.17 9.31
CA SER A 70 -6.95 9.80 9.41
C SER A 70 -6.20 8.96 10.43
N LEU A 71 -4.86 9.07 10.44
CA LEU A 71 -4.02 8.41 11.45
C LEU A 71 -4.24 8.99 12.84
N ASP A 72 -4.34 10.31 12.95
CA ASP A 72 -4.59 10.99 14.23
C ASP A 72 -5.94 10.54 14.82
N HIS A 73 -7.00 10.50 14.01
CA HIS A 73 -8.31 10.00 14.41
C HIS A 73 -8.30 8.50 14.83
N LEU A 74 -7.46 7.68 14.20
CA LEU A 74 -7.23 6.31 14.66
C LEU A 74 -6.51 6.31 16.02
N ASN A 75 -5.45 7.10 16.15
CA ASN A 75 -4.62 7.17 17.36
C ASN A 75 -5.38 7.70 18.57
N GLU A 76 -6.37 8.59 18.38
CA GLU A 76 -7.28 9.05 19.46
C GLU A 76 -8.11 7.91 20.08
N LYS A 77 -8.26 6.78 19.35
CA LYS A 77 -9.05 5.62 19.79
C LYS A 77 -8.18 4.48 20.33
N LEU A 78 -6.87 4.61 20.24
CA LEU A 78 -5.90 3.61 20.66
C LEU A 78 -5.32 3.99 22.04
N ASP A 79 -5.11 3.01 22.91
CA ASP A 79 -4.38 3.21 24.17
C ASP A 79 -2.95 3.66 23.97
N ARG A 80 -2.34 3.24 22.86
CA ARG A 80 -0.99 3.62 22.45
C ARG A 80 -0.99 4.04 20.99
N ALA A 81 -0.57 5.27 20.73
CA ALA A 81 -0.44 5.80 19.38
C ALA A 81 0.53 4.96 18.51
N LEU A 82 0.16 4.74 17.28
CA LEU A 82 0.94 4.02 16.29
C LEU A 82 1.59 4.99 15.30
N PRO A 83 2.83 4.71 14.88
CA PRO A 83 3.48 5.51 13.86
C PRO A 83 2.91 5.21 12.47
N THR A 84 3.01 6.18 11.56
CA THR A 84 2.50 6.09 10.18
C THR A 84 3.06 4.90 9.41
N ASN A 85 4.33 4.53 9.67
CA ASN A 85 5.00 3.43 9.00
C ASN A 85 4.34 2.07 9.26
N ARG A 86 3.50 1.94 10.30
CA ARG A 86 2.72 0.73 10.55
C ARG A 86 1.78 0.37 9.39
N CYS A 87 1.34 1.39 8.65
CA CYS A 87 0.42 1.23 7.52
C CYS A 87 1.11 1.14 6.16
N HIS A 88 2.44 1.32 6.09
CA HIS A 88 3.26 1.28 4.87
C HIS A 88 2.76 2.17 3.72
N PRO A 89 2.39 3.45 3.95
CA PRO A 89 1.95 4.32 2.87
C PRO A 89 3.14 4.76 2.00
N ASN A 90 2.85 5.03 0.71
CA ASN A 90 3.78 5.71 -0.18
C ASN A 90 3.67 7.23 0.00
N PHE A 91 2.46 7.72 0.25
CA PHE A 91 2.18 9.13 0.45
C PHE A 91 1.42 9.36 1.75
N VAL A 92 1.85 10.39 2.48
CA VAL A 92 1.13 10.92 3.63
C VAL A 92 0.85 12.38 3.36
N PHE A 93 -0.39 12.81 3.52
CA PHE A 93 -0.77 14.21 3.35
C PHE A 93 -1.33 14.79 4.64
N THR A 94 -1.24 16.11 4.75
CA THR A 94 -1.80 16.89 5.86
C THR A 94 -2.99 17.72 5.39
N GLY A 95 -3.90 18.01 6.31
CA GLY A 95 -5.14 18.74 6.02
C GLY A 95 -6.31 17.83 5.64
N GLY A 96 -7.49 18.42 5.55
CA GLY A 96 -8.75 17.72 5.33
C GLY A 96 -9.30 17.02 6.59
N SER A 97 -10.52 16.51 6.49
CA SER A 97 -11.14 15.70 7.54
C SER A 97 -10.58 14.27 7.54
N PRO A 98 -10.68 13.52 8.65
CA PRO A 98 -10.30 12.12 8.68
C PRO A 98 -10.99 11.32 7.59
N HIS A 99 -10.22 10.46 6.92
CA HIS A 99 -10.65 9.56 5.85
C HIS A 99 -11.17 10.25 4.58
N VAL A 100 -10.90 11.54 4.40
CA VAL A 100 -11.30 12.28 3.19
C VAL A 100 -10.70 11.65 1.91
N GLU A 101 -9.55 11.01 2.01
CA GLU A 101 -8.90 10.28 0.92
C GLU A 101 -9.77 9.17 0.32
N ASP A 102 -10.72 8.62 1.06
CA ASP A 102 -11.63 7.59 0.54
C ASP A 102 -12.55 8.11 -0.58
N THR A 103 -12.79 9.41 -0.60
CA THR A 103 -13.67 10.07 -1.57
C THR A 103 -12.95 10.50 -2.84
N TRP A 104 -11.62 10.49 -2.84
CA TRP A 104 -10.84 11.02 -3.94
C TRP A 104 -10.87 10.10 -5.15
N LYS A 105 -11.23 10.69 -6.29
CA LYS A 105 -11.14 10.05 -7.60
C LYS A 105 -9.89 10.59 -8.30
N ASP A 106 -10.05 11.55 -9.19
CA ASP A 106 -8.91 12.16 -9.88
C ASP A 106 -8.40 13.37 -9.10
N PHE A 107 -7.10 13.43 -8.88
CA PHE A 107 -6.44 14.50 -8.15
C PHE A 107 -4.97 14.63 -8.54
N GLN A 108 -4.36 15.75 -8.24
CA GLN A 108 -2.95 16.01 -8.49
C GLN A 108 -2.16 16.11 -7.18
N ILE A 109 -0.94 15.59 -7.20
CA ILE A 109 0.10 15.88 -6.21
C ILE A 109 1.20 16.63 -6.97
N GLY A 110 1.39 17.92 -6.67
CA GLY A 110 2.21 18.80 -7.51
C GLY A 110 1.67 18.87 -8.93
N SER A 111 2.44 18.37 -9.91
CA SER A 111 2.03 18.24 -11.32
C SER A 111 1.62 16.84 -11.74
N ALA A 112 1.75 15.84 -10.85
CA ALA A 112 1.46 14.46 -11.17
C ALA A 112 -0.02 14.13 -10.94
N LEU A 113 -0.66 13.49 -11.93
CA LEU A 113 -2.07 13.11 -11.88
C LEU A 113 -2.22 11.68 -11.33
N PHE A 114 -3.02 11.54 -10.31
CA PHE A 114 -3.38 10.28 -9.67
C PHE A 114 -4.88 10.02 -9.74
N ARG A 115 -5.21 8.73 -9.63
CA ARG A 115 -6.59 8.27 -9.43
C ARG A 115 -6.66 7.37 -8.21
N GLY A 116 -7.58 7.70 -7.29
CA GLY A 116 -8.02 6.81 -6.23
C GLY A 116 -8.88 5.70 -6.83
N VAL A 117 -8.49 4.44 -6.61
CA VAL A 117 -9.17 3.30 -7.24
C VAL A 117 -10.09 2.56 -6.27
N LYS A 118 -9.68 2.41 -5.05
CA LYS A 118 -10.51 1.85 -3.95
C LYS A 118 -9.83 2.04 -2.60
N PRO A 119 -10.61 2.10 -1.49
CA PRO A 119 -10.05 2.05 -0.14
C PRO A 119 -9.21 0.78 0.07
N CYS A 120 -8.11 0.93 0.81
CA CYS A 120 -7.19 -0.18 1.07
C CYS A 120 -7.74 -1.09 2.17
N SER A 121 -7.98 -2.35 1.83
CA SER A 121 -8.32 -3.39 2.81
C SER A 121 -7.08 -3.79 3.58
N ARG A 122 -7.11 -3.63 4.90
CA ARG A 122 -5.98 -3.92 5.77
C ARG A 122 -5.95 -5.40 6.18
N CYS A 123 -4.75 -5.93 6.29
CA CYS A 123 -4.47 -7.28 6.77
C CYS A 123 -3.65 -7.23 8.05
N ASN A 124 -3.33 -8.39 8.62
CA ASN A 124 -2.57 -8.51 9.87
C ASN A 124 -1.17 -7.86 9.83
N MET A 125 -0.64 -7.51 8.65
CA MET A 125 0.66 -6.83 8.57
C MET A 125 0.72 -5.53 9.37
N ILE A 126 -0.39 -4.79 9.49
CA ILE A 126 -0.42 -3.56 10.27
C ILE A 126 -0.42 -3.78 11.78
N THR A 127 -0.59 -5.01 12.26
CA THR A 127 -0.52 -5.35 13.70
C THR A 127 0.89 -5.72 14.15
N ILE A 128 1.84 -5.87 13.21
CA ILE A 128 3.22 -6.22 13.52
C ILE A 128 4.02 -4.95 13.86
N ASN A 129 4.65 -4.93 15.03
CA ASN A 129 5.60 -3.88 15.37
C ASN A 129 6.87 -4.04 14.54
N GLN A 130 7.19 -3.06 13.72
CA GLN A 130 8.33 -3.12 12.80
C GLN A 130 9.70 -3.06 13.48
N GLN A 131 9.77 -2.59 14.72
CA GLN A 131 11.02 -2.51 15.49
C GLN A 131 11.28 -3.77 16.29
N THR A 132 10.22 -4.40 16.84
CA THR A 132 10.35 -5.56 17.73
C THR A 132 9.88 -6.86 17.10
N ALA A 133 9.23 -6.83 15.94
CA ALA A 133 8.53 -7.93 15.29
C ALA A 133 7.39 -8.55 16.11
N GLU A 134 7.00 -7.94 17.23
CA GLU A 134 5.88 -8.40 18.03
C GLU A 134 4.57 -8.27 17.26
N ILE A 135 3.76 -9.31 17.32
CA ILE A 135 2.45 -9.38 16.68
C ILE A 135 1.40 -9.04 17.73
N GLY A 136 0.60 -8.01 17.47
CA GLY A 136 -0.54 -7.61 18.28
C GLY A 136 -1.87 -7.80 17.56
N ILE A 137 -2.92 -7.18 18.11
CA ILE A 137 -4.26 -7.14 17.51
C ILE A 137 -4.56 -5.76 16.93
N GLU A 138 -3.92 -4.72 17.50
CA GLU A 138 -4.09 -3.34 17.06
C GLU A 138 -3.18 -3.01 15.83
N PRO A 139 -3.66 -2.14 14.94
CA PRO A 139 -4.89 -1.32 14.96
C PRO A 139 -6.12 -2.00 14.33
N LEU A 140 -6.06 -3.27 13.96
CA LEU A 140 -7.18 -3.93 13.27
C LEU A 140 -8.43 -4.02 14.14
N GLU A 141 -8.27 -4.29 15.44
CA GLU A 141 -9.40 -4.37 16.37
C GLU A 141 -10.13 -3.04 16.41
N THR A 142 -9.44 -1.96 16.70
CA THR A 142 -10.01 -0.60 16.74
C THR A 142 -10.60 -0.19 15.39
N LEU A 143 -9.87 -0.36 14.28
CA LEU A 143 -10.39 -0.06 12.94
C LEU A 143 -11.65 -0.87 12.62
N SER A 144 -11.78 -2.09 13.12
CA SER A 144 -12.94 -2.93 12.86
C SER A 144 -14.23 -2.36 13.43
N THR A 145 -14.16 -1.50 14.45
CA THR A 145 -15.34 -0.91 15.10
C THR A 145 -16.01 0.16 14.24
N TYR A 146 -15.27 0.86 13.37
CA TYR A 146 -15.82 2.00 12.60
C TYR A 146 -15.39 2.03 11.12
N ARG A 147 -14.45 1.16 10.70
CA ARG A 147 -13.94 1.10 9.32
C ARG A 147 -14.22 -0.24 8.63
N ARG A 148 -15.11 -1.05 9.17
CA ARG A 148 -15.50 -2.32 8.57
C ARG A 148 -16.61 -2.11 7.56
N ILE A 149 -16.37 -2.56 6.32
CA ILE A 149 -17.38 -2.70 5.28
C ILE A 149 -17.37 -4.17 4.83
N ASP A 150 -18.46 -4.85 5.01
CA ASP A 150 -18.58 -6.30 4.82
C ASP A 150 -17.53 -7.07 5.66
N ARG A 151 -16.65 -7.79 4.97
CA ARG A 151 -15.55 -8.56 5.61
C ARG A 151 -14.21 -7.85 5.59
N LYS A 152 -14.17 -6.56 5.20
CA LYS A 152 -12.93 -5.80 5.01
C LYS A 152 -12.85 -4.66 6.00
N ILE A 153 -11.68 -4.48 6.57
CA ILE A 153 -11.34 -3.31 7.39
C ILE A 153 -10.56 -2.36 6.50
N LEU A 154 -11.05 -1.13 6.31
CA LEU A 154 -10.53 -0.19 5.32
C LEU A 154 -9.76 0.94 5.99
N PHE A 155 -8.56 1.26 5.47
CA PHE A 155 -7.78 2.41 5.94
C PHE A 155 -6.79 2.87 4.87
N GLY A 156 -6.92 4.13 4.43
CA GLY A 156 -6.18 4.71 3.32
C GLY A 156 -6.72 4.31 1.94
N GLN A 157 -6.25 4.96 0.90
CA GLN A 157 -6.73 4.84 -0.48
C GLN A 157 -5.65 4.30 -1.39
N ASN A 158 -5.97 3.24 -2.15
CA ASN A 158 -5.10 2.74 -3.22
C ASN A 158 -5.14 3.67 -4.42
N LEU A 159 -3.98 3.93 -5.01
CA LEU A 159 -3.83 4.84 -6.13
C LEU A 159 -3.15 4.17 -7.32
N ILE A 160 -3.46 4.72 -8.50
CA ILE A 160 -2.70 4.53 -9.74
C ILE A 160 -2.20 5.88 -10.24
N TRP A 161 -1.09 5.84 -10.96
CA TRP A 161 -0.52 7.02 -11.61
C TRP A 161 -1.08 7.14 -13.01
N MET A 162 -1.74 8.23 -13.32
CA MET A 162 -2.42 8.42 -14.62
C MET A 162 -1.48 8.95 -15.71
N GLU A 163 -0.46 9.73 -15.32
CA GLU A 163 0.51 10.31 -16.25
C GLU A 163 1.93 10.02 -15.77
N LYS A 164 2.74 9.37 -16.61
CA LYS A 164 4.14 9.04 -16.31
C LYS A 164 5.05 10.26 -16.50
N GLY A 165 6.14 10.30 -15.74
CA GLY A 165 7.24 11.26 -15.96
C GLY A 165 7.24 12.49 -15.05
N ASN A 166 6.21 12.73 -14.25
CA ASN A 166 6.18 13.85 -13.31
C ASN A 166 6.88 13.49 -11.99
N MET A 167 7.63 14.42 -11.44
CA MET A 167 8.29 14.28 -10.16
C MET A 167 7.40 14.82 -9.03
N ILE A 168 7.36 14.12 -7.91
CA ILE A 168 6.69 14.54 -6.68
C ILE A 168 7.73 14.85 -5.62
N ARG A 169 7.51 15.88 -4.84
CA ARG A 169 8.36 16.31 -3.73
C ARG A 169 7.55 16.47 -2.46
N VAL A 170 8.23 16.30 -1.33
CA VAL A 170 7.63 16.65 -0.03
C VAL A 170 7.29 18.14 -0.03
N GLY A 171 6.07 18.47 0.39
CA GLY A 171 5.54 19.84 0.35
C GLY A 171 4.70 20.16 -0.89
N ASP A 172 4.62 19.27 -1.87
CA ASP A 172 3.75 19.45 -3.02
C ASP A 172 2.27 19.51 -2.59
N LEU A 173 1.54 20.45 -3.18
CA LEU A 173 0.12 20.63 -2.90
C LEU A 173 -0.72 19.54 -3.58
N ILE A 174 -1.74 19.08 -2.87
CA ILE A 174 -2.78 18.22 -3.42
C ILE A 174 -3.94 19.08 -3.94
N LYS A 175 -4.32 18.87 -5.20
CA LYS A 175 -5.47 19.52 -5.84
C LYS A 175 -6.48 18.45 -6.25
N ILE A 176 -7.65 18.47 -5.62
CA ILE A 176 -8.74 17.55 -5.93
C ILE A 176 -9.49 18.09 -7.15
N SER A 177 -9.66 17.28 -8.19
CA SER A 177 -10.51 17.63 -9.32
C SER A 177 -11.97 17.60 -8.85
N GLN A 178 -12.66 18.73 -8.99
CA GLN A 178 -14.11 18.74 -8.79
C GLN A 178 -14.72 17.97 -9.97
N GLY A 179 -15.28 16.80 -9.69
CA GLY A 179 -16.02 16.00 -10.66
C GLY A 179 -17.44 16.49 -10.84
#